data_e971e4c16aff62a4aa46c60b55765903
#
_entry.id   e971e4c16aff62a4aa46c60b55765903
#
_cell.length_a   1.000
_cell.length_b   1.000
_cell.length_c   1.000
_cell.angle_alpha   90.00
_cell.angle_beta   90.00
_cell.angle_gamma   90.00
#
_symmetry.space_group_name_H-M   'P 1'
#
loop_
_entity.id
_entity.type
_entity.pdbx_description
1 polymer ?
#
loop_
_entity_poly.entity_id
_entity_poly.type
_entity_poly.pdbx_seq_one_letter_code
_entity_poly.pdbx_strand_id
1 'polypeptide(L)'
;MNKVSDILKLADQTLNEQGEAVLATVVHTEGSAYRKAGAMMLICADGRSAGMISGGCLEPHIIKKAFWLTRQGPVVQVYQTGEGIADKDESGATSHSDEHDIENSMDNELELNFGLGCNGRVHVLFERLASAAQLLQSMKQVRRSGQPMTVATLVRSESSDHPIGLHVNLDQFALNKDSMGVNDLSEPSPNDAIHDPILSQAINTLCLEQYQQKPAQFVTLQGAVDNSLQQRVQTQWLVRRLQPQIKLLICGAGNDVMPLVTLAKMQDWQVTVIDSRSHYATRARFMQADRVLCLPLEDSETLIELSRNAAVAVMSHSLTQDRARLKVLLANPPGYLGQLGPKYRTERLIDEITEAYDGNVDEFQAGIEQLHYPIGLKLGGEGPEALALGIMAEINAVMHKVNLKTVKLSNVINKQPVQRSQVDSTQATNAQFEVFN
;
A
#
# COMPACT_ATOMS: atom_id res chain seq x y z
N MET A 1 -0.40 -10.77 8.42
CA MET A 1 0.36 -9.56 8.09
C MET A 1 -0.26 -8.89 6.87
N ASN A 2 -0.21 -7.55 6.76
CA ASN A 2 -0.98 -6.81 5.74
C ASN A 2 -0.14 -6.41 4.52
N LYS A 3 0.91 -7.15 4.22
CA LYS A 3 1.87 -6.80 3.17
C LYS A 3 1.47 -7.45 1.85
N VAL A 4 1.66 -6.71 0.77
CA VAL A 4 1.49 -7.26 -0.59
C VAL A 4 2.45 -8.44 -0.82
N SER A 5 3.67 -8.40 -0.24
CA SER A 5 4.61 -9.53 -0.27
C SER A 5 4.02 -10.81 0.31
N ASP A 6 3.29 -10.70 1.44
CA ASP A 6 2.71 -11.87 2.10
C ASP A 6 1.58 -12.48 1.23
N ILE A 7 0.76 -11.61 0.60
CA ILE A 7 -0.29 -12.05 -0.35
C ILE A 7 0.33 -12.78 -1.54
N LEU A 8 1.33 -12.19 -2.19
CA LEU A 8 1.99 -12.78 -3.36
C LEU A 8 2.69 -14.08 -3.01
N LYS A 9 3.40 -14.12 -1.86
CA LYS A 9 4.07 -15.34 -1.38
C LYS A 9 3.07 -16.46 -1.11
N LEU A 10 1.97 -16.15 -0.41
CA LEU A 10 0.94 -17.14 -0.11
C LEU A 10 0.24 -17.62 -1.38
N ALA A 11 -0.03 -16.72 -2.34
CA ALA A 11 -0.60 -17.10 -3.64
C ALA A 11 0.31 -18.08 -4.40
N ASP A 12 1.64 -17.80 -4.45
CA ASP A 12 2.61 -18.68 -5.09
C ASP A 12 2.71 -20.04 -4.39
N GLN A 13 2.72 -20.06 -3.06
CA GLN A 13 2.73 -21.30 -2.28
C GLN A 13 1.48 -22.13 -2.58
N THR A 14 0.30 -21.52 -2.53
CA THR A 14 -0.97 -22.20 -2.79
C THR A 14 -1.03 -22.77 -4.22
N LEU A 15 -0.55 -22.03 -5.23
CA LEU A 15 -0.48 -22.53 -6.62
C LEU A 15 0.49 -23.72 -6.74
N ASN A 16 1.65 -23.66 -6.10
CA ASN A 16 2.63 -24.76 -6.12
C ASN A 16 2.11 -26.02 -5.43
N GLU A 17 1.28 -25.85 -4.40
CA GLU A 17 0.62 -26.94 -3.67
C GLU A 17 -0.65 -27.43 -4.38
N GLN A 18 -0.99 -26.87 -5.54
CA GLN A 18 -2.25 -27.13 -6.28
C GLN A 18 -3.49 -26.89 -5.40
N GLY A 19 -3.37 -25.96 -4.44
CA GLY A 19 -4.45 -25.57 -3.56
C GLY A 19 -5.35 -24.50 -4.18
N GLU A 20 -6.45 -24.22 -3.50
CA GLU A 20 -7.40 -23.16 -3.88
C GLU A 20 -7.30 -21.97 -2.93
N ALA A 21 -7.47 -20.77 -3.49
CA ALA A 21 -7.64 -19.56 -2.70
C ALA A 21 -8.58 -18.55 -3.38
N VAL A 22 -9.09 -17.64 -2.56
CA VAL A 22 -9.92 -16.50 -2.95
C VAL A 22 -9.19 -15.21 -2.59
N LEU A 23 -9.10 -14.29 -3.53
CA LEU A 23 -8.66 -12.92 -3.30
C LEU A 23 -9.88 -12.05 -3.02
N ALA A 24 -9.93 -11.41 -1.86
CA ALA A 24 -10.90 -10.39 -1.49
C ALA A 24 -10.26 -9.01 -1.66
N THR A 25 -10.87 -8.13 -2.46
CA THR A 25 -10.36 -6.76 -2.71
C THR A 25 -11.42 -5.73 -2.38
N VAL A 26 -11.12 -4.76 -1.52
CA VAL A 26 -11.97 -3.59 -1.31
C VAL A 26 -11.98 -2.76 -2.58
N VAL A 27 -13.12 -2.67 -3.25
CA VAL A 27 -13.24 -1.95 -4.53
C VAL A 27 -13.83 -0.56 -4.37
N HIS A 28 -14.69 -0.36 -3.36
CA HIS A 28 -15.30 0.93 -3.05
C HIS A 28 -15.60 1.05 -1.56
N THR A 29 -15.61 2.28 -1.05
CA THR A 29 -16.02 2.58 0.34
C THR A 29 -16.88 3.84 0.38
N GLU A 30 -17.97 3.79 1.12
CA GLU A 30 -18.85 4.90 1.40
C GLU A 30 -18.81 5.22 2.90
N GLY A 31 -18.71 6.49 3.23
CA GLY A 31 -18.57 6.92 4.64
C GLY A 31 -17.22 6.55 5.26
N SER A 32 -17.22 6.26 6.56
CA SER A 32 -16.00 5.95 7.32
C SER A 32 -15.65 4.46 7.19
N ALA A 33 -14.49 4.16 6.65
CA ALA A 33 -13.97 2.80 6.54
C ALA A 33 -12.52 2.72 7.02
N TYR A 34 -12.18 1.64 7.75
CA TYR A 34 -10.82 1.41 8.27
C TYR A 34 -9.80 1.23 7.15
N ARG A 35 -10.18 0.50 6.09
CA ARG A 35 -9.33 0.29 4.91
C ARG A 35 -9.97 0.96 3.69
N LYS A 36 -9.13 1.53 2.84
CA LYS A 36 -9.54 2.19 1.61
C LYS A 36 -9.59 1.20 0.43
N ALA A 37 -10.22 1.62 -0.66
CA ALA A 37 -10.21 0.89 -1.93
C ALA A 37 -8.78 0.48 -2.33
N GLY A 38 -8.63 -0.74 -2.82
CA GLY A 38 -7.36 -1.37 -3.12
C GLY A 38 -6.77 -2.24 -1.98
N ALA A 39 -7.34 -2.22 -0.77
CA ALA A 39 -6.97 -3.17 0.29
C ALA A 39 -7.36 -4.59 -0.11
N MET A 40 -6.50 -5.57 0.24
CA MET A 40 -6.68 -6.95 -0.21
C MET A 40 -6.42 -7.95 0.91
N MET A 41 -7.06 -9.12 0.79
CA MET A 41 -6.84 -10.30 1.62
C MET A 41 -6.93 -11.56 0.75
N LEU A 42 -5.92 -12.41 0.83
CA LEU A 42 -5.95 -13.75 0.22
C LEU A 42 -6.37 -14.76 1.28
N ILE A 43 -7.27 -15.66 0.91
CA ILE A 43 -7.86 -16.68 1.80
C ILE A 43 -7.70 -18.03 1.11
N CYS A 44 -6.97 -18.95 1.73
CA CYS A 44 -6.76 -20.29 1.24
C CYS A 44 -7.82 -21.27 1.78
N ALA A 45 -8.09 -22.34 1.05
CA ALA A 45 -9.04 -23.37 1.45
C ALA A 45 -8.64 -24.10 2.74
N ASP A 46 -7.34 -24.15 3.03
CA ASP A 46 -6.78 -24.75 4.25
C ASP A 46 -6.80 -23.83 5.49
N GLY A 47 -7.40 -22.63 5.36
CA GLY A 47 -7.53 -21.63 6.43
C GLY A 47 -6.36 -20.66 6.56
N ARG A 48 -5.25 -20.83 5.82
CA ARG A 48 -4.21 -19.80 5.74
C ARG A 48 -4.76 -18.53 5.10
N SER A 49 -4.32 -17.37 5.58
CA SER A 49 -4.69 -16.09 4.99
C SER A 49 -3.58 -15.06 5.10
N ALA A 50 -3.56 -14.11 4.17
CA ALA A 50 -2.64 -12.97 4.16
C ALA A 50 -3.33 -11.71 3.68
N GLY A 51 -2.99 -10.56 4.25
CA GLY A 51 -3.66 -9.30 3.99
C GLY A 51 -4.78 -9.00 4.98
N MET A 52 -5.48 -7.88 4.79
CA MET A 52 -6.59 -7.43 5.64
C MET A 52 -7.41 -6.39 4.90
N ILE A 53 -8.73 -6.47 4.99
CA ILE A 53 -9.68 -5.57 4.33
C ILE A 53 -10.48 -4.71 5.30
N SER A 54 -10.49 -5.08 6.57
CA SER A 54 -11.06 -4.28 7.66
C SER A 54 -10.07 -4.15 8.83
N GLY A 55 -10.51 -3.83 10.01
CA GLY A 55 -9.69 -3.82 11.23
C GLY A 55 -9.69 -5.15 12.01
N GLY A 56 -10.13 -6.24 11.42
CA GLY A 56 -10.29 -7.55 12.05
C GLY A 56 -11.75 -7.99 12.22
N CYS A 57 -12.70 -7.11 11.97
CA CYS A 57 -14.11 -7.34 12.27
C CYS A 57 -14.85 -8.10 11.15
N LEU A 58 -14.54 -7.86 9.89
CA LEU A 58 -15.16 -8.55 8.75
C LEU A 58 -14.46 -9.85 8.40
N GLU A 59 -13.17 -9.99 8.70
CA GLU A 59 -12.33 -11.09 8.29
C GLU A 59 -12.87 -12.47 8.68
N PRO A 60 -13.37 -12.72 9.92
CA PRO A 60 -13.90 -14.03 10.28
C PRO A 60 -15.11 -14.45 9.44
N HIS A 61 -16.00 -13.50 9.13
CA HIS A 61 -17.16 -13.75 8.27
C HIS A 61 -16.71 -14.02 6.81
N ILE A 62 -15.83 -13.19 6.30
CA ILE A 62 -15.32 -13.28 4.93
C ILE A 62 -14.60 -14.60 4.71
N ILE A 63 -13.76 -15.05 5.66
CA ILE A 63 -13.06 -16.34 5.57
C ILE A 63 -14.07 -17.49 5.42
N LYS A 64 -15.17 -17.48 6.18
CA LYS A 64 -16.18 -18.53 6.11
C LYS A 64 -16.96 -18.53 4.80
N LYS A 65 -17.20 -17.36 4.19
CA LYS A 65 -18.10 -17.20 3.03
C LYS A 65 -17.38 -17.12 1.68
N ALA A 66 -16.08 -16.80 1.65
CA ALA A 66 -15.33 -16.51 0.42
C ALA A 66 -15.48 -17.58 -0.66
N PHE A 67 -15.34 -18.86 -0.30
CA PHE A 67 -15.44 -19.97 -1.23
C PHE A 67 -16.88 -20.21 -1.73
N TRP A 68 -17.85 -20.01 -0.86
CA TRP A 68 -19.25 -20.10 -1.22
C TRP A 68 -19.67 -18.97 -2.17
N LEU A 69 -19.26 -17.73 -1.90
CA LEU A 69 -19.54 -16.56 -2.71
C LEU A 69 -18.99 -16.73 -4.15
N THR A 70 -17.81 -17.32 -4.30
CA THR A 70 -17.10 -17.43 -5.57
C THR A 70 -17.40 -18.72 -6.35
N ARG A 71 -18.40 -19.49 -5.94
CA ARG A 71 -18.73 -20.78 -6.60
C ARG A 71 -19.18 -20.64 -8.06
N GLN A 72 -19.79 -19.52 -8.42
CA GLN A 72 -20.27 -19.21 -9.77
C GLN A 72 -19.38 -18.22 -10.53
N GLY A 73 -18.28 -17.77 -9.93
CA GLY A 73 -17.36 -16.79 -10.49
C GLY A 73 -17.10 -15.60 -9.56
N PRO A 74 -16.44 -14.57 -10.05
CA PRO A 74 -16.21 -13.33 -9.29
C PRO A 74 -17.50 -12.64 -8.90
N VAL A 75 -17.54 -12.09 -7.66
CA VAL A 75 -18.75 -11.44 -7.12
C VAL A 75 -18.35 -10.26 -6.24
N VAL A 76 -19.16 -9.21 -6.25
CA VAL A 76 -19.03 -8.07 -5.34
C VAL A 76 -20.09 -8.16 -4.25
N GLN A 77 -19.63 -8.18 -2.99
CA GLN A 77 -20.48 -8.16 -1.81
C GLN A 77 -20.34 -6.84 -1.08
N VAL A 78 -21.47 -6.29 -0.61
CA VAL A 78 -21.51 -5.06 0.19
C VAL A 78 -21.65 -5.42 1.66
N TYR A 79 -20.81 -4.79 2.50
CA TYR A 79 -20.83 -4.94 3.95
C TYR A 79 -21.10 -3.58 4.59
N GLN A 80 -22.14 -3.50 5.43
CA GLN A 80 -22.44 -2.32 6.20
C GLN A 80 -21.78 -2.42 7.58
N THR A 81 -21.01 -1.39 7.98
CA THR A 81 -20.22 -1.39 9.22
C THR A 81 -20.82 -0.48 10.31
N GLY A 82 -22.03 0.06 10.14
CA GLY A 82 -22.71 0.93 11.08
C GLY A 82 -23.83 0.22 11.86
N GLU A 83 -24.30 0.83 12.94
CA GLU A 83 -25.60 0.49 13.54
C GLU A 83 -26.66 0.82 12.50
N GLY A 84 -27.36 -0.19 11.99
CA GLY A 84 -28.58 0.03 11.23
C GLY A 84 -29.53 0.83 12.12
N ILE A 85 -30.10 1.90 11.58
CA ILE A 85 -31.30 2.47 12.19
C ILE A 85 -32.35 1.36 12.03
N ALA A 86 -32.43 0.49 13.04
CA ALA A 86 -33.62 -0.31 13.19
C ALA A 86 -34.76 0.72 13.31
N ASP A 87 -35.67 0.74 12.36
CA ASP A 87 -36.94 1.40 12.52
C ASP A 87 -37.48 0.94 13.88
N LYS A 88 -37.47 1.85 14.84
CA LYS A 88 -38.11 1.62 16.12
C LYS A 88 -39.62 1.62 15.85
N ASP A 89 -40.13 0.52 15.37
CA ASP A 89 -41.53 0.20 15.61
C ASP A 89 -41.69 0.03 17.08
N GLU A 90 -42.57 0.86 17.66
CA GLU A 90 -42.94 0.91 19.08
C GLU A 90 -43.70 -0.37 19.52
N SER A 91 -43.13 -1.54 19.35
CA SER A 91 -43.63 -2.76 19.94
C SER A 91 -42.47 -3.61 20.44
N GLY A 92 -42.28 -3.52 21.77
CA GLY A 92 -41.24 -4.24 22.50
C GLY A 92 -41.40 -5.76 22.42
N ALA A 93 -40.75 -6.37 21.44
CA ALA A 93 -40.49 -7.80 21.41
C ALA A 93 -39.05 -8.01 20.88
N THR A 94 -38.13 -8.35 21.76
CA THR A 94 -36.83 -8.88 21.45
C THR A 94 -37.01 -10.26 20.84
N SER A 95 -36.97 -10.34 19.49
CA SER A 95 -36.89 -11.63 18.82
C SER A 95 -35.42 -12.03 18.75
N HIS A 96 -35.00 -12.99 19.55
CA HIS A 96 -33.83 -13.81 19.28
C HIS A 96 -34.13 -14.59 18.02
N SER A 97 -33.53 -14.21 16.88
CA SER A 97 -33.57 -15.02 15.69
C SER A 97 -32.53 -16.14 15.80
N ASP A 98 -33.03 -17.37 15.91
CA ASP A 98 -32.26 -18.59 15.90
C ASP A 98 -31.45 -18.72 14.58
N GLU A 99 -30.23 -19.27 14.69
CA GLU A 99 -29.24 -19.43 13.59
C GLU A 99 -29.72 -20.33 12.42
N HIS A 100 -30.94 -20.82 12.41
CA HIS A 100 -31.46 -21.82 11.45
C HIS A 100 -32.25 -21.27 10.27
N ASP A 101 -32.65 -19.97 10.26
CA ASP A 101 -33.53 -19.44 9.21
C ASP A 101 -32.86 -18.74 8.04
N ILE A 102 -31.50 -18.84 7.91
CA ILE A 102 -30.73 -18.13 6.88
C ILE A 102 -30.66 -18.89 5.52
N GLU A 103 -31.19 -20.11 5.43
CA GLU A 103 -31.02 -20.94 4.23
C GLU A 103 -31.97 -20.65 3.07
N ASN A 104 -33.02 -19.85 3.21
CA ASN A 104 -34.11 -19.77 2.23
C ASN A 104 -34.45 -18.40 1.63
N SER A 105 -33.61 -17.36 1.72
CA SER A 105 -33.83 -16.11 0.98
C SER A 105 -32.82 -15.92 -0.14
N MET A 106 -33.05 -16.56 -1.26
CA MET A 106 -32.46 -16.21 -2.56
C MET A 106 -33.09 -14.89 -3.03
N ASP A 107 -32.24 -14.01 -3.59
CA ASP A 107 -32.61 -12.79 -4.31
C ASP A 107 -32.90 -11.51 -3.52
N ASN A 108 -32.07 -11.17 -2.55
CA ASN A 108 -31.90 -9.74 -2.16
C ASN A 108 -30.41 -9.48 -1.91
N GLU A 109 -29.89 -8.33 -2.37
CA GLU A 109 -28.58 -7.79 -1.97
C GLU A 109 -28.55 -7.67 -0.44
N LEU A 110 -28.16 -8.76 0.25
CA LEU A 110 -28.12 -8.83 1.72
C LEU A 110 -27.01 -7.88 2.20
N GLU A 111 -27.39 -6.66 2.54
CA GLU A 111 -26.56 -5.76 3.33
C GLU A 111 -26.36 -6.41 4.70
N LEU A 112 -25.22 -7.05 4.90
CA LEU A 112 -24.83 -7.63 6.17
C LEU A 112 -24.42 -6.52 7.14
N ASN A 113 -25.25 -6.26 8.14
CA ASN A 113 -25.02 -5.25 9.16
C ASN A 113 -24.24 -5.86 10.33
N PHE A 114 -23.02 -5.35 10.59
CA PHE A 114 -22.12 -5.87 11.62
C PHE A 114 -22.06 -5.04 12.91
N GLY A 115 -22.86 -3.97 13.06
CA GLY A 115 -22.90 -3.17 14.30
C GLY A 115 -21.54 -2.62 14.76
N LEU A 116 -20.62 -2.42 13.82
CA LEU A 116 -19.24 -2.00 14.10
C LEU A 116 -19.22 -0.47 14.05
N GLY A 117 -18.81 0.22 15.07
CA GLY A 117 -18.81 1.68 15.24
C GLY A 117 -18.23 2.58 14.11
N CYS A 118 -18.08 2.04 12.91
CA CYS A 118 -17.71 2.74 11.67
C CYS A 118 -18.96 2.83 10.79
N ASN A 119 -19.65 3.97 10.75
CA ASN A 119 -20.82 4.20 9.89
C ASN A 119 -20.41 4.30 8.42
N GLY A 120 -20.17 3.17 7.75
CA GLY A 120 -19.78 3.13 6.35
C GLY A 120 -20.18 1.84 5.65
N ARG A 121 -20.09 1.85 4.31
CA ARG A 121 -20.28 0.66 3.47
C ARG A 121 -18.95 0.29 2.83
N VAL A 122 -18.65 -1.00 2.76
CA VAL A 122 -17.44 -1.53 2.14
C VAL A 122 -17.85 -2.54 1.06
N HIS A 123 -17.51 -2.24 -0.19
CA HIS A 123 -17.75 -3.12 -1.32
C HIS A 123 -16.50 -3.97 -1.54
N VAL A 124 -16.65 -5.28 -1.52
CA VAL A 124 -15.55 -6.23 -1.62
C VAL A 124 -15.77 -7.15 -2.82
N LEU A 125 -14.83 -7.14 -3.76
CA LEU A 125 -14.78 -8.10 -4.87
C LEU A 125 -14.09 -9.37 -4.37
N PHE A 126 -14.71 -10.51 -4.58
CA PHE A 126 -14.19 -11.85 -4.31
C PHE A 126 -13.90 -12.57 -5.62
N GLU A 127 -12.71 -13.13 -5.75
CA GLU A 127 -12.23 -13.77 -6.96
C GLU A 127 -11.41 -15.01 -6.62
N ARG A 128 -11.61 -16.12 -7.37
CA ARG A 128 -10.70 -17.26 -7.30
C ARG A 128 -9.33 -16.89 -7.87
N LEU A 129 -8.27 -17.59 -7.46
CA LEU A 129 -6.90 -17.32 -7.92
C LEU A 129 -6.78 -17.26 -9.44
N ALA A 130 -7.52 -18.09 -10.16
CA ALA A 130 -7.51 -18.09 -11.62
C ALA A 130 -8.02 -16.76 -12.21
N SER A 131 -9.10 -16.21 -11.66
CA SER A 131 -9.65 -14.90 -12.08
C SER A 131 -8.73 -13.74 -11.67
N ALA A 132 -8.12 -13.81 -10.49
CA ALA A 132 -7.20 -12.80 -9.98
C ALA A 132 -5.78 -12.88 -10.58
N ALA A 133 -5.48 -13.87 -11.41
CA ALA A 133 -4.12 -14.18 -11.89
C ALA A 133 -3.45 -12.98 -12.57
N GLN A 134 -4.18 -12.27 -13.44
CA GLN A 134 -3.65 -11.09 -14.15
C GLN A 134 -3.28 -9.94 -13.19
N LEU A 135 -4.12 -9.68 -12.19
CA LEU A 135 -3.81 -8.69 -11.16
C LEU A 135 -2.56 -9.07 -10.36
N LEU A 136 -2.47 -10.33 -9.89
CA LEU A 136 -1.32 -10.83 -9.14
C LEU A 136 -0.04 -10.78 -9.98
N GLN A 137 -0.13 -11.10 -11.28
CA GLN A 137 0.99 -11.00 -12.22
C GLN A 137 1.44 -9.55 -12.39
N SER A 138 0.50 -8.60 -12.57
CA SER A 138 0.80 -7.16 -12.64
C SER A 138 1.52 -6.67 -11.39
N MET A 139 1.06 -7.10 -10.21
CA MET A 139 1.72 -6.75 -8.93
C MET A 139 3.15 -7.32 -8.83
N LYS A 140 3.38 -8.55 -9.30
CA LYS A 140 4.72 -9.15 -9.39
C LYS A 140 5.61 -8.40 -10.37
N GLN A 141 5.07 -8.02 -11.52
CA GLN A 141 5.80 -7.27 -12.55
C GLN A 141 6.26 -5.91 -12.01
N VAL A 142 5.38 -5.15 -11.35
CA VAL A 142 5.72 -3.86 -10.70
C VAL A 142 6.87 -4.03 -9.69
N ARG A 143 6.86 -5.11 -8.91
CA ARG A 143 7.94 -5.40 -7.94
C ARG A 143 9.26 -5.75 -8.61
N ARG A 144 9.22 -6.48 -9.73
CA ARG A 144 10.43 -6.88 -10.48
C ARG A 144 11.02 -5.72 -11.27
N SER A 145 10.17 -4.97 -11.97
CA SER A 145 10.61 -3.86 -12.83
C SER A 145 10.99 -2.60 -12.02
N GLY A 146 10.40 -2.42 -10.83
CA GLY A 146 10.49 -1.17 -10.09
C GLY A 146 9.75 -0.01 -10.75
N GLN A 147 8.90 -0.29 -11.76
CA GLN A 147 8.10 0.71 -12.45
C GLN A 147 6.63 0.60 -12.00
N PRO A 148 5.96 1.71 -11.75
CA PRO A 148 4.54 1.71 -11.42
C PRO A 148 3.71 1.25 -12.61
N MET A 149 2.50 0.72 -12.34
CA MET A 149 1.57 0.24 -13.35
C MET A 149 0.14 0.56 -12.96
N THR A 150 -0.68 0.97 -13.91
CA THR A 150 -2.10 1.25 -13.69
C THR A 150 -2.94 0.07 -14.13
N VAL A 151 -3.76 -0.46 -13.23
CA VAL A 151 -4.68 -1.56 -13.50
C VAL A 151 -6.11 -1.10 -13.25
N ALA A 152 -6.98 -1.32 -14.23
CA ALA A 152 -8.42 -1.18 -14.10
C ALA A 152 -9.05 -2.56 -13.85
N THR A 153 -9.99 -2.62 -12.90
CA THR A 153 -10.77 -3.82 -12.58
C THR A 153 -12.25 -3.52 -12.76
N LEU A 154 -12.95 -4.30 -13.56
CA LEU A 154 -14.40 -4.19 -13.74
C LEU A 154 -15.09 -4.71 -12.47
N VAL A 155 -15.84 -3.83 -11.80
CA VAL A 155 -16.51 -4.11 -10.52
C VAL A 155 -18.00 -4.43 -10.73
N ARG A 156 -18.65 -3.69 -11.62
CA ARG A 156 -20.07 -3.86 -11.93
C ARG A 156 -20.32 -3.46 -13.40
N SER A 157 -21.27 -4.13 -14.02
CA SER A 157 -21.82 -3.78 -15.33
C SER A 157 -23.33 -4.04 -15.36
N GLU A 158 -24.04 -3.24 -16.14
CA GLU A 158 -25.47 -3.50 -16.45
C GLU A 158 -25.65 -4.58 -17.50
N SER A 159 -24.60 -4.95 -18.23
CA SER A 159 -24.61 -6.12 -19.13
C SER A 159 -24.16 -7.36 -18.38
N SER A 160 -24.93 -8.44 -18.48
CA SER A 160 -24.59 -9.76 -17.92
C SER A 160 -23.41 -10.42 -18.63
N ASP A 161 -23.11 -10.00 -19.86
CA ASP A 161 -22.07 -10.58 -20.69
C ASP A 161 -20.67 -10.05 -20.32
N HIS A 162 -20.63 -8.96 -19.54
CA HIS A 162 -19.38 -8.38 -19.10
C HIS A 162 -18.81 -9.13 -17.88
N PRO A 163 -17.56 -9.63 -17.97
CA PRO A 163 -16.95 -10.44 -16.91
C PRO A 163 -16.54 -9.57 -15.71
N ILE A 164 -17.30 -9.60 -14.63
CA ILE A 164 -16.91 -8.98 -13.36
C ILE A 164 -15.56 -9.55 -12.92
N GLY A 165 -14.67 -8.70 -12.40
CA GLY A 165 -13.28 -9.10 -12.07
C GLY A 165 -12.34 -9.07 -13.28
N LEU A 166 -12.75 -8.57 -14.44
CA LEU A 166 -11.84 -8.32 -15.56
C LEU A 166 -10.77 -7.32 -15.13
N HIS A 167 -9.51 -7.72 -15.20
CA HIS A 167 -8.35 -6.87 -14.92
C HIS A 167 -7.67 -6.44 -16.21
N VAL A 168 -7.43 -5.15 -16.37
CA VAL A 168 -6.77 -4.59 -17.56
C VAL A 168 -5.59 -3.73 -17.15
N ASN A 169 -4.42 -4.01 -17.73
CA ASN A 169 -3.26 -3.15 -17.62
C ASN A 169 -3.41 -1.98 -18.58
N LEU A 170 -3.72 -0.79 -18.06
CA LEU A 170 -3.98 0.40 -18.89
C LEU A 170 -2.72 0.93 -19.58
N ASP A 171 -1.55 0.81 -18.94
CA ASP A 171 -0.28 1.29 -19.52
C ASP A 171 0.08 0.43 -20.76
N GLN A 172 -0.11 -0.89 -20.69
CA GLN A 172 0.12 -1.80 -21.82
C GLN A 172 -0.94 -1.64 -22.92
N PHE A 173 -2.20 -1.44 -22.53
CA PHE A 173 -3.30 -1.24 -23.46
C PHE A 173 -3.09 0.03 -24.31
N ALA A 174 -2.64 1.12 -23.71
CA ALA A 174 -2.31 2.36 -24.41
C ALA A 174 -1.16 2.17 -25.42
N LEU A 175 -0.08 1.48 -25.02
CA LEU A 175 1.08 1.22 -25.89
C LEU A 175 0.72 0.35 -27.11
N ASN A 176 -0.12 -0.68 -26.94
CA ASN A 176 -0.55 -1.55 -28.03
C ASN A 176 -1.40 -0.79 -29.06
N LYS A 177 -2.19 0.19 -28.61
CA LYS A 177 -2.98 1.03 -29.50
C LYS A 177 -2.13 1.89 -30.43
N ASP A 178 -1.04 2.46 -29.91
CA ASP A 178 -0.12 3.31 -30.67
C ASP A 178 0.72 2.47 -31.67
N SER A 179 0.91 1.19 -31.41
CA SER A 179 1.69 0.26 -32.27
C SER A 179 0.87 -0.48 -33.33
N MET A 180 -0.46 -0.49 -33.28
CA MET A 180 -1.34 -1.16 -34.25
C MET A 180 -1.34 -0.54 -35.67
N GLY A 181 -0.38 0.36 -35.99
CA GLY A 181 -0.11 0.83 -37.35
C GLY A 181 0.77 -0.09 -38.20
N VAL A 182 1.32 -1.19 -37.67
CA VAL A 182 2.22 -2.11 -38.39
C VAL A 182 1.76 -3.54 -38.15
N ASN A 183 1.38 -4.20 -39.26
CA ASN A 183 0.98 -5.62 -39.33
C ASN A 183 2.11 -6.51 -38.75
N ASP A 184 1.93 -7.01 -37.54
CA ASP A 184 2.72 -8.12 -37.04
C ASP A 184 1.80 -9.14 -36.35
N LEU A 185 1.70 -10.33 -36.99
CA LEU A 185 0.90 -11.48 -36.58
C LEU A 185 1.68 -12.32 -35.56
N SER A 186 2.11 -11.76 -34.44
CA SER A 186 2.80 -12.51 -33.38
C SER A 186 1.92 -12.60 -32.14
N GLU A 187 1.69 -13.83 -31.72
CA GLU A 187 1.00 -14.37 -30.52
C GLU A 187 -0.06 -13.50 -29.83
N PRO A 188 -1.27 -14.01 -29.59
CA PRO A 188 -2.37 -13.25 -28.98
C PRO A 188 -1.99 -12.82 -27.57
N SER A 189 -1.94 -11.50 -27.35
CA SER A 189 -1.80 -10.90 -26.04
C SER A 189 -3.07 -11.18 -25.20
N PRO A 190 -2.97 -11.36 -23.87
CA PRO A 190 -4.15 -11.47 -23.00
C PRO A 190 -5.16 -10.32 -23.13
N ASN A 191 -4.74 -9.19 -23.70
CA ASN A 191 -5.59 -8.03 -23.97
C ASN A 191 -6.35 -8.12 -25.31
N ASP A 192 -6.01 -9.06 -26.20
CA ASP A 192 -6.70 -9.26 -27.48
C ASP A 192 -8.11 -9.87 -27.31
N ALA A 193 -8.46 -10.29 -26.10
CA ALA A 193 -9.77 -10.86 -25.78
C ALA A 193 -10.87 -9.81 -25.53
N ILE A 194 -10.58 -8.51 -25.56
CA ILE A 194 -11.61 -7.48 -25.34
C ILE A 194 -12.20 -7.06 -26.69
N HIS A 195 -13.00 -7.96 -27.27
CA HIS A 195 -13.75 -7.68 -28.51
C HIS A 195 -15.02 -6.87 -28.29
N ASP A 196 -15.44 -6.66 -27.03
CA ASP A 196 -16.64 -5.90 -26.71
C ASP A 196 -16.42 -4.39 -26.91
N PRO A 197 -17.20 -3.72 -27.78
CA PRO A 197 -17.02 -2.31 -28.08
C PRO A 197 -17.23 -1.40 -26.87
N ILE A 198 -18.13 -1.78 -25.95
CA ILE A 198 -18.48 -1.00 -24.75
C ILE A 198 -17.31 -1.06 -23.77
N LEU A 199 -16.77 -2.26 -23.53
CA LEU A 199 -15.59 -2.43 -22.65
C LEU A 199 -14.37 -1.74 -23.27
N SER A 200 -14.14 -1.87 -24.56
CA SER A 200 -13.04 -1.20 -25.27
C SER A 200 -13.13 0.32 -25.16
N GLN A 201 -14.32 0.90 -25.29
CA GLN A 201 -14.54 2.33 -25.13
C GLN A 201 -14.31 2.78 -23.67
N ALA A 202 -14.81 2.02 -22.70
CA ALA A 202 -14.59 2.28 -21.28
C ALA A 202 -13.10 2.26 -20.94
N ILE A 203 -12.36 1.25 -21.37
CA ILE A 203 -10.91 1.13 -21.15
C ILE A 203 -10.15 2.27 -21.79
N ASN A 204 -10.47 2.65 -23.04
CA ASN A 204 -9.90 3.83 -23.70
C ASN A 204 -10.12 5.12 -22.89
N THR A 205 -11.29 5.27 -22.29
CA THR A 205 -11.59 6.42 -21.43
C THR A 205 -10.75 6.39 -20.16
N LEU A 206 -10.56 5.22 -19.55
CA LEU A 206 -9.74 5.03 -18.34
C LEU A 206 -8.23 5.27 -18.59
N CYS A 207 -7.75 5.16 -19.83
CA CYS A 207 -6.37 5.50 -20.19
C CYS A 207 -6.06 7.00 -20.11
N LEU A 208 -7.06 7.88 -19.98
CA LEU A 208 -6.82 9.31 -19.82
C LEU A 208 -6.13 9.63 -18.50
N GLU A 209 -5.19 10.57 -18.49
CA GLU A 209 -4.36 10.93 -17.34
C GLU A 209 -5.15 11.22 -16.06
N GLN A 210 -6.34 11.83 -16.16
CA GLN A 210 -7.18 12.16 -15.01
C GLN A 210 -7.54 10.95 -14.14
N TYR A 211 -7.58 9.74 -14.70
CA TYR A 211 -7.90 8.51 -13.99
C TYR A 211 -6.66 7.81 -13.41
N GLN A 212 -5.45 8.29 -13.72
CA GLN A 212 -4.19 7.68 -13.30
C GLN A 212 -3.50 8.42 -12.14
N GLN A 213 -4.03 9.58 -11.73
CA GLN A 213 -3.38 10.46 -10.76
C GLN A 213 -3.51 9.97 -9.31
N LYS A 214 -4.57 9.20 -8.97
CA LYS A 214 -4.83 8.75 -7.60
C LYS A 214 -4.33 7.32 -7.39
N PRO A 215 -3.89 6.96 -6.16
CA PRO A 215 -3.46 5.59 -5.84
C PRO A 215 -4.55 4.54 -6.09
N ALA A 216 -5.81 4.89 -5.79
CA ALA A 216 -7.00 4.10 -6.11
C ALA A 216 -8.19 5.03 -6.32
N GLN A 217 -9.01 4.73 -7.33
CA GLN A 217 -10.19 5.53 -7.68
C GLN A 217 -11.29 4.60 -8.18
N PHE A 218 -12.50 4.80 -7.66
CA PHE A 218 -13.70 4.16 -8.17
C PHE A 218 -14.31 5.07 -9.25
N VAL A 219 -14.59 4.51 -10.42
CA VAL A 219 -15.02 5.28 -11.61
C VAL A 219 -16.28 4.62 -12.18
N THR A 220 -17.31 5.43 -12.37
CA THR A 220 -18.53 5.04 -13.09
C THR A 220 -18.50 5.64 -14.47
N LEU A 221 -18.61 4.82 -15.52
CA LEU A 221 -18.64 5.24 -16.91
C LEU A 221 -19.99 4.85 -17.52
N GLN A 222 -20.53 5.77 -18.32
CA GLN A 222 -21.67 5.49 -19.19
C GLN A 222 -21.13 5.11 -20.57
N GLY A 223 -21.34 3.87 -20.97
CA GLY A 223 -20.88 3.34 -22.25
C GLY A 223 -21.70 3.83 -23.43
N ALA A 224 -21.29 3.41 -24.63
CA ALA A 224 -22.06 3.56 -25.86
C ALA A 224 -23.41 2.83 -25.75
N VAL A 225 -24.33 3.22 -26.62
CA VAL A 225 -25.59 2.52 -26.75
C VAL A 225 -25.31 1.11 -27.31
N ASP A 226 -25.68 0.09 -26.56
CA ASP A 226 -25.71 -1.27 -27.10
C ASP A 226 -26.72 -1.32 -28.24
N ASN A 227 -26.25 -1.63 -29.46
CA ASN A 227 -27.11 -1.69 -30.65
C ASN A 227 -28.18 -2.77 -30.53
N SER A 228 -27.98 -3.79 -29.70
CA SER A 228 -28.95 -4.89 -29.48
C SER A 228 -30.03 -4.48 -28.46
N LEU A 229 -29.68 -3.64 -27.45
CA LEU A 229 -30.57 -3.26 -26.36
C LEU A 229 -31.11 -1.83 -26.49
N GLN A 230 -30.59 -1.03 -27.42
CA GLN A 230 -30.85 0.43 -27.55
C GLN A 230 -30.71 1.25 -26.26
N GLN A 231 -29.96 0.71 -25.28
CA GLN A 231 -29.71 1.32 -23.99
C GLN A 231 -28.21 1.57 -23.80
N ARG A 232 -27.89 2.64 -23.05
CA ARG A 232 -26.51 2.88 -22.61
C ARG A 232 -26.19 1.93 -21.48
N VAL A 233 -25.10 1.22 -21.59
CA VAL A 233 -24.63 0.30 -20.56
C VAL A 233 -23.71 1.04 -19.60
N GLN A 234 -24.05 1.08 -18.31
CA GLN A 234 -23.18 1.62 -17.27
C GLN A 234 -22.18 0.57 -16.79
N THR A 235 -20.93 1.00 -16.63
CA THR A 235 -19.87 0.16 -16.05
C THR A 235 -19.20 0.87 -14.89
N GLN A 236 -18.80 0.12 -13.85
CA GLN A 236 -18.10 0.61 -12.69
C GLN A 236 -16.74 -0.06 -12.55
N TRP A 237 -15.72 0.74 -12.35
CA TRP A 237 -14.32 0.30 -12.37
C TRP A 237 -13.57 0.75 -11.13
N LEU A 238 -12.71 -0.12 -10.62
CA LEU A 238 -11.64 0.26 -9.70
C LEU A 238 -10.36 0.48 -10.52
N VAL A 239 -9.92 1.72 -10.63
CA VAL A 239 -8.62 2.06 -11.23
C VAL A 239 -7.59 2.21 -10.12
N ARG A 240 -6.50 1.44 -10.19
CA ARG A 240 -5.41 1.46 -9.18
C ARG A 240 -4.07 1.67 -9.85
N ARG A 241 -3.30 2.60 -9.29
CA ARG A 241 -1.88 2.72 -9.61
C ARG A 241 -1.05 1.88 -8.65
N LEU A 242 -0.63 0.72 -9.13
CA LEU A 242 0.27 -0.16 -8.40
C LEU A 242 1.64 0.50 -8.29
N GLN A 243 2.15 0.64 -7.07
CA GLN A 243 3.46 1.25 -6.81
C GLN A 243 4.51 0.17 -6.53
N PRO A 244 5.76 0.36 -6.99
CA PRO A 244 6.86 -0.50 -6.59
C PRO A 244 7.15 -0.37 -5.09
N GLN A 245 7.86 -1.35 -4.53
CA GLN A 245 8.36 -1.25 -3.17
C GLN A 245 9.35 -0.10 -3.06
N ILE A 246 9.29 0.63 -1.94
CA ILE A 246 10.36 1.55 -1.59
C ILE A 246 11.63 0.71 -1.36
N LYS A 247 12.72 1.06 -2.04
CA LYS A 247 14.04 0.49 -1.82
C LYS A 247 14.74 1.31 -0.74
N LEU A 248 15.22 0.66 0.30
CA LEU A 248 16.06 1.28 1.33
C LEU A 248 17.46 0.69 1.26
N LEU A 249 18.43 1.53 0.89
CA LEU A 249 19.85 1.22 0.94
C LEU A 249 20.45 1.82 2.21
N ILE A 250 21.03 1.00 3.06
CA ILE A 250 21.70 1.44 4.29
C ILE A 250 23.21 1.24 4.13
N CYS A 251 23.95 2.34 4.14
CA CYS A 251 25.41 2.36 4.10
C CYS A 251 25.95 2.39 5.53
N GLY A 252 26.31 1.23 6.03
CA GLY A 252 26.73 0.97 7.41
C GLY A 252 25.95 -0.20 8.00
N ALA A 253 26.62 -1.05 8.76
CA ALA A 253 26.05 -2.25 9.35
C ALA A 253 26.26 -2.28 10.88
N GLY A 254 26.05 -1.14 11.54
CA GLY A 254 26.03 -0.99 13.00
C GLY A 254 24.83 -1.68 13.67
N ASN A 255 24.83 -1.77 14.98
CA ASN A 255 23.71 -2.35 15.73
C ASN A 255 22.47 -1.44 15.69
N ASP A 256 22.68 -0.13 15.55
CA ASP A 256 21.64 0.89 15.39
C ASP A 256 20.85 0.79 14.06
N VAL A 257 21.37 0.04 13.09
CA VAL A 257 20.70 -0.26 11.84
C VAL A 257 19.60 -1.33 11.98
N MET A 258 19.71 -2.21 12.98
CA MET A 258 18.77 -3.34 13.15
C MET A 258 17.31 -2.90 13.32
N PRO A 259 16.97 -1.92 14.18
CA PRO A 259 15.60 -1.41 14.30
C PRO A 259 15.08 -0.80 12.99
N LEU A 260 15.93 -0.08 12.24
CA LEU A 260 15.56 0.50 10.96
C LEU A 260 15.21 -0.57 9.92
N VAL A 261 16.00 -1.65 9.84
CA VAL A 261 15.70 -2.82 8.99
C VAL A 261 14.35 -3.42 9.39
N THR A 262 14.10 -3.63 10.67
CA THR A 262 12.85 -4.21 11.18
C THR A 262 11.65 -3.36 10.81
N LEU A 263 11.68 -2.05 11.06
CA LEU A 263 10.59 -1.13 10.74
C LEU A 263 10.34 -1.05 9.22
N ALA A 264 11.40 -0.99 8.42
CA ALA A 264 11.28 -0.98 6.96
C ALA A 264 10.64 -2.27 6.43
N LYS A 265 11.02 -3.43 6.98
CA LYS A 265 10.41 -4.72 6.62
C LYS A 265 8.95 -4.83 7.10
N MET A 266 8.57 -4.18 8.18
CA MET A 266 7.16 -4.06 8.59
C MET A 266 6.33 -3.26 7.58
N GLN A 267 6.92 -2.28 6.90
CA GLN A 267 6.30 -1.48 5.85
C GLN A 267 6.39 -2.10 4.44
N ASP A 268 6.86 -3.35 4.33
CA ASP A 268 7.05 -4.06 3.05
C ASP A 268 8.11 -3.43 2.13
N TRP A 269 9.10 -2.71 2.68
CA TRP A 269 10.20 -2.13 1.89
C TRP A 269 11.22 -3.19 1.51
N GLN A 270 11.91 -2.97 0.38
CA GLN A 270 13.07 -3.75 -0.03
C GLN A 270 14.33 -3.17 0.63
N VAL A 271 14.97 -3.93 1.52
CA VAL A 271 16.10 -3.46 2.34
C VAL A 271 17.40 -4.10 1.90
N THR A 272 18.38 -3.27 1.54
CA THR A 272 19.78 -3.67 1.30
C THR A 272 20.67 -3.00 2.32
N VAL A 273 21.49 -3.77 3.03
CA VAL A 273 22.51 -3.27 3.97
C VAL A 273 23.89 -3.49 3.35
N ILE A 274 24.71 -2.45 3.30
CA ILE A 274 26.09 -2.54 2.82
C ILE A 274 27.08 -2.02 3.86
N ASP A 275 28.24 -2.64 3.95
CA ASP A 275 29.39 -2.14 4.72
C ASP A 275 30.67 -2.62 4.03
N SER A 276 31.77 -1.85 4.13
CA SER A 276 33.06 -2.26 3.56
C SER A 276 33.78 -3.29 4.43
N ARG A 277 33.36 -3.44 5.69
CA ARG A 277 33.95 -4.37 6.67
C ARG A 277 33.17 -5.69 6.65
N SER A 278 33.81 -6.77 6.26
CA SER A 278 33.19 -8.10 6.08
C SER A 278 32.54 -8.67 7.36
N HIS A 279 33.15 -8.39 8.52
CA HIS A 279 32.61 -8.84 9.81
C HIS A 279 31.36 -8.07 10.27
N TYR A 280 31.07 -6.90 9.71
CA TYR A 280 29.83 -6.17 9.92
C TYR A 280 28.75 -6.58 8.91
N ALA A 281 29.10 -6.72 7.63
CA ALA A 281 28.17 -7.03 6.55
C ALA A 281 27.86 -8.54 6.49
N THR A 282 27.23 -9.07 7.54
CA THR A 282 26.91 -10.50 7.59
C THR A 282 25.41 -10.77 7.60
N ARG A 283 24.97 -11.78 6.85
CA ARG A 283 23.56 -12.19 6.79
C ARG A 283 23.00 -12.56 8.17
N ALA A 284 23.81 -13.14 9.03
CA ALA A 284 23.42 -13.54 10.38
C ALA A 284 22.98 -12.34 11.25
N ARG A 285 23.57 -11.16 11.05
CA ARG A 285 23.21 -9.95 11.78
C ARG A 285 21.94 -9.30 11.25
N PHE A 286 21.65 -9.42 9.96
CA PHE A 286 20.52 -8.77 9.29
C PHE A 286 19.65 -9.79 8.55
N MET A 287 19.15 -10.80 9.26
CA MET A 287 18.34 -11.89 8.67
C MET A 287 17.09 -11.39 7.95
N GLN A 288 16.51 -10.28 8.41
CA GLN A 288 15.30 -9.70 7.81
C GLN A 288 15.57 -8.86 6.55
N ALA A 289 16.80 -8.35 6.34
CA ALA A 289 17.13 -7.59 5.14
C ALA A 289 17.03 -8.49 3.90
N ASP A 290 16.66 -7.93 2.75
CA ASP A 290 16.60 -8.68 1.49
C ASP A 290 18.01 -9.01 0.99
N ARG A 291 18.94 -8.05 1.13
CA ARG A 291 20.36 -8.22 0.74
C ARG A 291 21.29 -7.66 1.82
N VAL A 292 22.39 -8.34 2.05
CA VAL A 292 23.50 -7.86 2.88
C VAL A 292 24.79 -8.07 2.10
N LEU A 293 25.53 -6.99 1.83
CA LEU A 293 26.69 -7.03 0.95
C LEU A 293 27.92 -6.40 1.64
N CYS A 294 29.04 -7.07 1.54
CA CYS A 294 30.34 -6.46 1.81
C CYS A 294 30.77 -5.72 0.54
N LEU A 295 30.59 -4.39 0.50
CA LEU A 295 30.86 -3.57 -0.66
C LEU A 295 32.11 -2.73 -0.43
N PRO A 296 33.19 -2.91 -1.20
CA PRO A 296 34.40 -2.08 -1.15
C PRO A 296 34.06 -0.59 -1.37
N LEU A 297 34.89 0.32 -0.85
CA LEU A 297 34.65 1.76 -1.00
C LEU A 297 34.91 2.25 -2.42
N GLU A 298 35.72 1.54 -3.17
CA GLU A 298 36.12 1.81 -4.55
C GLU A 298 35.06 1.37 -5.56
N ASP A 299 34.10 0.50 -5.16
CA ASP A 299 33.03 0.00 -6.01
C ASP A 299 31.88 1.03 -6.09
N SER A 300 32.12 2.09 -6.84
CA SER A 300 31.17 3.16 -7.08
C SER A 300 30.03 2.73 -8.00
N GLU A 301 30.29 1.86 -8.98
CA GLU A 301 29.28 1.40 -9.94
C GLU A 301 28.16 0.64 -9.26
N THR A 302 28.50 -0.34 -8.43
CA THR A 302 27.51 -1.09 -7.65
C THR A 302 26.75 -0.17 -6.68
N LEU A 303 27.43 0.82 -6.08
CA LEU A 303 26.76 1.78 -5.20
C LEU A 303 25.71 2.62 -5.95
N ILE A 304 26.06 3.13 -7.13
CA ILE A 304 25.14 3.90 -7.99
C ILE A 304 23.95 3.03 -8.42
N GLU A 305 24.19 1.78 -8.83
CA GLU A 305 23.11 0.86 -9.20
C GLU A 305 22.15 0.61 -8.03
N LEU A 306 22.67 0.32 -6.84
CA LEU A 306 21.87 0.07 -5.64
C LEU A 306 21.10 1.29 -5.15
N SER A 307 21.65 2.50 -5.36
CA SER A 307 21.04 3.75 -4.93
C SER A 307 19.96 4.28 -5.89
N ARG A 308 19.91 3.78 -7.12
CA ARG A 308 18.98 4.25 -8.15
C ARG A 308 17.52 4.07 -7.72
N ASN A 309 16.80 5.19 -7.63
CA ASN A 309 15.40 5.24 -7.16
C ASN A 309 15.21 4.66 -5.74
N ALA A 310 16.26 4.68 -4.91
CA ALA A 310 16.21 4.23 -3.53
C ALA A 310 16.15 5.40 -2.55
N ALA A 311 15.73 5.12 -1.32
CA ALA A 311 16.08 5.92 -0.17
C ALA A 311 17.42 5.42 0.38
N VAL A 312 18.38 6.31 0.58
CA VAL A 312 19.71 5.97 1.08
C VAL A 312 19.94 6.59 2.45
N ALA A 313 20.32 5.77 3.42
CA ALA A 313 20.73 6.18 4.76
C ALA A 313 22.22 5.87 4.97
N VAL A 314 23.05 6.91 5.12
CA VAL A 314 24.48 6.78 5.40
C VAL A 314 24.69 6.78 6.92
N MET A 315 25.04 5.61 7.48
CA MET A 315 25.05 5.31 8.91
C MET A 315 26.26 4.46 9.34
N SER A 316 27.44 4.63 8.71
CA SER A 316 28.59 3.73 8.96
C SER A 316 29.35 4.04 10.26
N HIS A 317 29.14 5.18 10.87
CA HIS A 317 29.92 5.73 12.01
C HIS A 317 31.43 5.89 11.70
N SER A 318 31.85 5.74 10.46
CA SER A 318 33.22 5.89 9.99
C SER A 318 33.32 7.08 9.05
N LEU A 319 34.13 8.10 9.40
CA LEU A 319 34.36 9.26 8.53
C LEU A 319 34.86 8.87 7.15
N THR A 320 35.76 7.87 7.07
CA THR A 320 36.31 7.39 5.81
C THR A 320 35.24 6.76 4.92
N GLN A 321 34.39 5.88 5.50
CA GLN A 321 33.30 5.27 4.74
C GLN A 321 32.25 6.30 4.33
N ASP A 322 31.79 7.14 5.29
CA ASP A 322 30.78 8.14 5.02
C ASP A 322 31.23 9.12 3.93
N ARG A 323 32.51 9.58 3.98
CA ARG A 323 33.11 10.43 2.93
C ARG A 323 33.09 9.75 1.55
N ALA A 324 33.57 8.50 1.49
CA ALA A 324 33.64 7.78 0.22
C ALA A 324 32.24 7.55 -0.37
N ARG A 325 31.26 7.15 0.44
CA ARG A 325 29.87 6.94 0.01
C ARG A 325 29.20 8.26 -0.39
N LEU A 326 29.33 9.32 0.42
CA LEU A 326 28.76 10.63 0.11
C LEU A 326 29.33 11.22 -1.17
N LYS A 327 30.63 11.09 -1.44
CA LYS A 327 31.23 11.59 -2.70
C LYS A 327 30.50 11.06 -3.92
N VAL A 328 30.20 9.76 -3.95
CA VAL A 328 29.50 9.11 -5.06
C VAL A 328 28.02 9.47 -5.09
N LEU A 329 27.36 9.47 -3.93
CA LEU A 329 25.92 9.69 -3.82
C LEU A 329 25.49 11.14 -4.04
N LEU A 330 26.32 12.11 -3.70
CA LEU A 330 26.07 13.53 -3.99
C LEU A 330 26.21 13.84 -5.49
N ALA A 331 27.09 13.15 -6.18
CA ALA A 331 27.24 13.26 -7.64
C ALA A 331 26.13 12.47 -8.40
N ASN A 332 25.47 11.52 -7.73
CA ASN A 332 24.41 10.67 -8.30
C ASN A 332 23.27 10.58 -7.30
N PRO A 333 22.50 11.66 -7.05
CA PRO A 333 21.55 11.74 -5.97
C PRO A 333 20.42 10.72 -6.13
N PRO A 334 20.14 9.91 -5.08
CA PRO A 334 19.03 8.97 -5.06
C PRO A 334 17.70 9.70 -4.81
N GLY A 335 16.59 8.95 -4.72
CA GLY A 335 15.26 9.53 -4.39
C GLY A 335 15.18 10.17 -3.02
N TYR A 336 16.01 9.75 -2.09
CA TYR A 336 16.26 10.35 -0.76
C TYR A 336 17.69 10.03 -0.34
N LEU A 337 18.39 11.01 0.21
CA LEU A 337 19.72 10.82 0.80
C LEU A 337 19.77 11.44 2.19
N GLY A 338 20.09 10.62 3.20
CA GLY A 338 20.22 11.08 4.58
C GLY A 338 21.54 10.64 5.20
N GLN A 339 22.17 11.56 5.97
CA GLN A 339 23.43 11.32 6.68
C GLN A 339 23.22 11.32 8.20
N LEU A 340 23.65 10.25 8.85
CA LEU A 340 23.64 10.14 10.31
C LEU A 340 24.80 10.92 10.94
N GLY A 341 24.51 11.60 12.01
CA GLY A 341 25.49 12.28 12.85
C GLY A 341 25.19 13.76 13.05
N PRO A 342 25.91 14.43 13.93
CA PRO A 342 25.69 15.83 14.21
C PRO A 342 25.99 16.70 12.98
N LYS A 343 25.30 17.83 12.86
CA LYS A 343 25.36 18.73 11.72
C LYS A 343 26.78 19.12 11.33
N TYR A 344 27.59 19.54 12.29
CA TYR A 344 28.99 19.96 12.07
C TYR A 344 29.86 18.86 11.44
N ARG A 345 29.58 17.58 11.75
CA ARG A 345 30.30 16.44 11.19
C ARG A 345 30.00 16.27 9.70
N THR A 346 28.74 16.44 9.33
CA THR A 346 28.31 16.34 7.93
C THR A 346 28.82 17.53 7.12
N GLU A 347 28.74 18.74 7.65
CA GLU A 347 29.28 19.96 7.03
C GLU A 347 30.78 19.81 6.74
N ARG A 348 31.57 19.33 7.72
CA ARG A 348 32.98 19.03 7.50
C ARG A 348 33.21 18.00 6.39
N LEU A 349 32.39 16.93 6.31
CA LEU A 349 32.50 15.94 5.25
C LEU A 349 32.20 16.55 3.87
N ILE A 350 31.19 17.42 3.79
CA ILE A 350 30.84 18.14 2.56
C ILE A 350 32.02 19.04 2.11
N ASP A 351 32.60 19.81 3.03
CA ASP A 351 33.73 20.70 2.74
C ASP A 351 34.92 19.88 2.18
N GLU A 352 35.32 18.81 2.91
CA GLU A 352 36.43 17.94 2.49
C GLU A 352 36.18 17.24 1.14
N ILE A 353 34.90 16.88 0.83
CA ILE A 353 34.56 16.29 -0.46
C ILE A 353 34.58 17.36 -1.54
N THR A 354 34.03 18.54 -1.29
CA THR A 354 33.96 19.65 -2.25
C THR A 354 35.34 20.11 -2.68
N GLU A 355 36.29 20.24 -1.71
CA GLU A 355 37.68 20.62 -2.01
C GLU A 355 38.40 19.60 -2.95
N ALA A 356 38.03 18.32 -2.85
CA ALA A 356 38.64 17.23 -3.62
C ALA A 356 37.78 16.78 -4.83
N TYR A 357 36.70 17.51 -5.13
CA TYR A 357 35.77 17.13 -6.21
C TYR A 357 36.22 17.74 -7.54
N ASP A 358 36.32 16.89 -8.55
CA ASP A 358 36.79 17.21 -9.91
C ASP A 358 35.74 16.95 -11.00
N GLY A 359 34.49 16.66 -10.61
CA GLY A 359 33.37 16.35 -11.49
C GLY A 359 32.45 17.54 -11.81
N ASN A 360 31.21 17.24 -12.19
CA ASN A 360 30.18 18.25 -12.48
C ASN A 360 29.73 18.95 -11.20
N VAL A 361 30.09 20.21 -11.04
CA VAL A 361 29.83 21.02 -9.84
C VAL A 361 28.33 21.27 -9.63
N ASP A 362 27.57 21.49 -10.71
CA ASP A 362 26.14 21.81 -10.61
C ASP A 362 25.34 20.59 -10.11
N GLU A 363 25.63 19.40 -10.65
CA GLU A 363 24.98 18.15 -10.18
C GLU A 363 25.34 17.84 -8.73
N PHE A 364 26.61 18.04 -8.36
CA PHE A 364 27.07 17.83 -7.01
C PHE A 364 26.42 18.81 -6.01
N GLN A 365 26.28 20.07 -6.39
CA GLN A 365 25.59 21.09 -5.57
C GLN A 365 24.11 20.75 -5.39
N ALA A 366 23.43 20.29 -6.45
CA ALA A 366 22.06 19.81 -6.37
C ALA A 366 21.92 18.60 -5.42
N GLY A 367 22.93 17.72 -5.38
CA GLY A 367 22.99 16.60 -4.44
C GLY A 367 23.12 17.06 -2.99
N ILE A 368 23.93 18.10 -2.72
CA ILE A 368 24.07 18.70 -1.39
C ILE A 368 22.73 19.31 -0.92
N GLU A 369 22.03 20.00 -1.79
CA GLU A 369 20.73 20.61 -1.48
C GLU A 369 19.65 19.58 -1.13
N GLN A 370 19.76 18.37 -1.66
CA GLN A 370 18.86 17.25 -1.39
C GLN A 370 19.26 16.41 -0.16
N LEU A 371 20.44 16.67 0.43
CA LEU A 371 20.95 15.91 1.56
C LEU A 371 20.21 16.26 2.86
N HIS A 372 19.60 15.24 3.47
CA HIS A 372 18.97 15.34 4.80
C HIS A 372 20.00 15.08 5.90
N TYR A 373 20.31 16.09 6.70
CA TYR A 373 21.24 15.95 7.82
C TYR A 373 20.96 16.94 8.98
N PRO A 374 20.91 16.46 10.21
CA PRO A 374 20.93 15.06 10.63
C PRO A 374 19.74 14.28 10.06
N ILE A 375 19.97 13.01 9.66
CA ILE A 375 18.93 12.13 9.11
C ILE A 375 17.79 11.92 10.13
N GLY A 376 16.55 11.96 9.66
CA GLY A 376 15.37 11.63 10.45
C GLY A 376 14.71 12.83 11.13
N LEU A 377 13.42 12.74 11.33
CA LEU A 377 12.63 13.74 12.05
C LEU A 377 12.90 13.64 13.56
N LYS A 378 13.01 14.80 14.23
CA LYS A 378 13.14 14.86 15.68
C LYS A 378 11.78 14.64 16.35
N LEU A 379 11.43 13.37 16.57
CA LEU A 379 10.15 12.97 17.17
C LEU A 379 10.20 12.82 18.69
N GLY A 380 11.40 12.86 19.31
CA GLY A 380 11.61 12.55 20.71
C GLY A 380 11.96 11.08 20.94
N GLY A 381 12.22 10.73 22.21
CA GLY A 381 12.73 9.39 22.59
C GLY A 381 14.26 9.31 22.48
N GLU A 382 14.82 8.20 22.94
CA GLU A 382 16.25 7.91 22.95
C GLU A 382 16.53 6.51 22.37
N GLY A 383 17.76 6.30 21.93
CA GLY A 383 18.20 5.01 21.42
C GLY A 383 17.93 4.78 19.92
N PRO A 384 18.41 3.64 19.41
CA PRO A 384 18.36 3.32 17.99
C PRO A 384 16.94 3.09 17.47
N GLU A 385 16.00 2.66 18.30
CA GLU A 385 14.58 2.47 17.94
C GLU A 385 13.89 3.82 17.67
N ALA A 386 14.11 4.82 18.53
CA ALA A 386 13.56 6.17 18.36
C ALA A 386 14.16 6.84 17.12
N LEU A 387 15.48 6.67 16.90
CA LEU A 387 16.17 7.13 15.71
C LEU A 387 15.56 6.50 14.45
N ALA A 388 15.40 5.16 14.44
CA ALA A 388 14.83 4.43 13.32
C ALA A 388 13.40 4.90 12.99
N LEU A 389 12.58 5.20 13.99
CA LEU A 389 11.24 5.76 13.78
C LEU A 389 11.30 7.13 13.10
N GLY A 390 12.19 8.01 13.55
CA GLY A 390 12.40 9.32 12.94
C GLY A 390 12.86 9.25 11.49
N ILE A 391 13.81 8.35 11.20
CA ILE A 391 14.31 8.09 9.83
C ILE A 391 13.19 7.55 8.94
N MET A 392 12.44 6.56 9.42
CA MET A 392 11.33 5.99 8.65
C MET A 392 10.25 7.02 8.35
N ALA A 393 9.91 7.87 9.30
CA ALA A 393 8.91 8.93 9.10
C ALA A 393 9.35 9.94 8.03
N GLU A 394 10.61 10.38 8.05
CA GLU A 394 11.16 11.31 7.06
C GLU A 394 11.20 10.69 5.67
N ILE A 395 11.80 9.50 5.53
CA ILE A 395 11.87 8.79 4.25
C ILE A 395 10.47 8.57 3.68
N ASN A 396 9.54 8.10 4.52
CA ASN A 396 8.17 7.84 4.08
C ASN A 396 7.50 9.11 3.52
N ALA A 397 7.68 10.24 4.19
CA ALA A 397 7.13 11.53 3.75
C ALA A 397 7.75 11.99 2.42
N VAL A 398 9.06 11.93 2.29
CA VAL A 398 9.78 12.35 1.07
C VAL A 398 9.41 11.45 -0.11
N MET A 399 9.48 10.13 0.06
CA MET A 399 9.18 9.17 -1.01
C MET A 399 7.72 9.22 -1.49
N HIS A 400 6.79 9.64 -0.62
CA HIS A 400 5.39 9.87 -0.98
C HIS A 400 5.08 11.33 -1.34
N LYS A 401 6.10 12.19 -1.44
CA LYS A 401 5.96 13.62 -1.77
C LYS A 401 5.01 14.37 -0.82
N VAL A 402 5.00 13.99 0.45
CA VAL A 402 4.21 14.66 1.50
C VAL A 402 4.96 15.88 1.99
N ASN A 403 4.32 17.04 1.99
CA ASN A 403 4.92 18.25 2.54
C ASN A 403 4.93 18.18 4.08
N LEU A 404 6.11 17.94 4.65
CA LEU A 404 6.32 17.84 6.10
C LEU A 404 5.95 19.13 6.85
N LYS A 405 5.96 20.30 6.20
CA LYS A 405 5.54 21.57 6.80
C LYS A 405 4.02 21.65 7.01
N THR A 406 3.25 20.87 6.26
CA THR A 406 1.77 20.79 6.35
C THR A 406 1.29 19.63 7.24
N VAL A 407 2.14 18.72 7.67
CA VAL A 407 1.83 17.73 8.71
C VAL A 407 1.78 18.44 10.07
N LYS A 408 1.04 19.54 10.16
CA LYS A 408 0.70 20.14 11.43
C LYS A 408 -0.50 19.42 12.02
N LEU A 409 -0.42 19.18 13.30
CA LEU A 409 -1.47 18.93 14.28
C LEU A 409 -2.73 19.83 14.18
N SER A 410 -2.95 20.54 13.08
CA SER A 410 -4.05 21.50 12.91
C SER A 410 -5.44 20.86 12.94
N ASN A 411 -5.56 19.54 12.83
CA ASN A 411 -6.86 18.87 12.94
C ASN A 411 -7.20 18.37 14.35
N VAL A 412 -6.33 18.54 15.34
CA VAL A 412 -6.60 18.14 16.74
C VAL A 412 -7.10 19.31 17.58
N ILE A 413 -6.87 20.55 17.16
CA ILE A 413 -7.15 21.74 17.98
C ILE A 413 -8.50 22.41 17.66
N ASN A 414 -9.21 22.03 16.62
CA ASN A 414 -10.51 22.59 16.27
C ASN A 414 -11.73 21.76 16.77
N LYS A 415 -11.57 20.96 17.81
CA LYS A 415 -12.74 20.57 18.60
C LYS A 415 -13.06 21.73 19.51
N GLN A 416 -14.12 22.46 19.19
CA GLN A 416 -14.75 23.42 20.12
C GLN A 416 -14.89 22.76 21.51
N PRO A 417 -14.59 23.48 22.59
CA PRO A 417 -14.80 22.92 23.92
C PRO A 417 -16.28 22.54 24.05
N VAL A 418 -16.52 21.28 24.33
CA VAL A 418 -17.86 20.81 24.72
C VAL A 418 -18.28 21.69 25.87
N GLN A 419 -19.30 22.52 25.69
CA GLN A 419 -19.95 23.24 26.78
C GLN A 419 -20.41 22.21 27.80
N ARG A 420 -19.71 22.09 28.91
CA ARG A 420 -20.20 21.39 30.09
C ARG A 420 -21.42 22.17 30.57
N SER A 421 -22.60 21.62 30.34
CA SER A 421 -23.80 22.04 31.05
C SER A 421 -23.49 22.02 32.54
N GLN A 422 -23.71 23.16 33.20
CA GLN A 422 -23.66 23.29 34.65
C GLN A 422 -24.64 22.27 35.23
N VAL A 423 -24.14 21.26 35.88
CA VAL A 423 -24.92 20.42 36.80
C VAL A 423 -24.81 21.09 38.15
N ASP A 424 -26.00 21.48 38.67
CA ASP A 424 -26.20 22.10 39.95
C ASP A 424 -25.48 21.37 41.08
N SER A 425 -24.73 22.17 41.83
CA SER A 425 -24.08 21.79 43.09
C SER A 425 -25.11 21.75 44.22
N THR A 426 -25.70 20.60 44.46
CA THR A 426 -26.33 20.30 45.79
C THR A 426 -26.42 18.78 45.95
N GLN A 427 -25.42 18.22 46.59
CA GLN A 427 -25.45 17.19 47.61
C GLN A 427 -24.04 16.62 47.83
N ALA A 428 -23.36 17.24 48.80
CA ALA A 428 -22.17 16.64 49.41
C ALA A 428 -22.65 15.63 50.47
N THR A 429 -22.30 14.36 50.31
CA THR A 429 -22.26 13.43 51.43
C THR A 429 -20.98 12.58 51.36
N ASN A 430 -20.30 12.59 52.46
CA ASN A 430 -19.04 11.98 52.85
C ASN A 430 -18.86 10.53 52.34
N ALA A 431 -17.71 10.23 51.73
CA ALA A 431 -17.08 8.92 51.81
C ALA A 431 -15.58 9.10 52.01
N GLN A 432 -15.13 8.75 53.22
CA GLN A 432 -13.73 8.60 53.59
C GLN A 432 -13.14 7.43 52.81
N PHE A 433 -11.98 7.66 52.18
CA PHE A 433 -11.16 6.57 51.69
C PHE A 433 -9.94 6.48 52.61
N GLU A 434 -9.83 5.35 53.31
CA GLU A 434 -8.64 4.91 54.02
C GLU A 434 -7.52 4.53 53.05
N VAL A 435 -6.36 5.03 53.34
CA VAL A 435 -5.08 4.68 52.69
C VAL A 435 -4.55 3.42 53.37
N PHE A 436 -4.31 2.35 52.60
CA PHE A 436 -3.42 1.27 53.03
C PHE A 436 -2.11 1.34 52.29
N ASN A 437 -1.03 1.19 53.08
CA ASN A 437 0.38 1.17 52.74
C ASN A 437 0.77 0.19 51.61
#